data_29c77bebc0ed0ebcab078682b9d055aa
#
_entry.id   29c77bebc0ed0ebcab078682b9d055aa
#
_cell.length_a   1.000
_cell.length_b   1.000
_cell.length_c   1.000
_cell.angle_alpha   90.00
_cell.angle_beta   90.00
_cell.angle_gamma   90.00
#
_symmetry.space_group_name_H-M   'P 1'
#
loop_
_entity.id
_entity.type
_entity.pdbx_description
1 polymer ?
#
loop_
_entity_poly.entity_id
_entity_poly.type
_entity_poly.pdbx_seq_one_letter_code
_entity_poly.pdbx_strand_id
1 'polypeptide(L)'
;IEVRGIKQGIWKEAMSASDAVRIKYASKYAGSSNYWKNSIGMNKGLANLNVIERKRAEETAFADWVAKDQARGAKYGEVLNLLEKGYTSTNKYREALTYLNEAFSSGAEIIRLARMVQSVDINGATPEEITVFLEDRIQPFFKDYEPSLDQKVLAAMMKIAKERVSSEFLPDIYTSVDKKYKGNYEKYAADVFKKTSLLSYDKIAEMLRNPKQYEKLRKDPAAELSLSVLVSIFQLQQLMGDAEYDIAKGERLYFAGLKEMYPEKALSSDANFTMRLSYGSIGGYRPCLLYTSPSPR
;
A
#
# COMPACT_ATOMS: atom_id res chain seq x y z
N ILE A 1 8.91 0.21 3.56
CA ILE A 1 10.29 0.34 3.05
C ILE A 1 10.87 -1.06 2.81
N GLU A 2 10.89 -1.93 3.81
CA GLU A 2 11.48 -3.27 3.78
C GLU A 2 10.92 -4.15 2.65
N VAL A 3 9.61 -4.33 2.57
CA VAL A 3 8.93 -5.15 1.56
C VAL A 3 9.27 -4.69 0.14
N ARG A 4 9.22 -3.38 -0.10
CA ARG A 4 9.60 -2.80 -1.41
C ARG A 4 11.07 -2.99 -1.73
N GLY A 5 11.95 -2.91 -0.72
CA GLY A 5 13.39 -3.17 -0.88
C GLY A 5 13.66 -4.59 -1.35
N ILE A 6 13.00 -5.59 -0.74
CA ILE A 6 13.10 -7.00 -1.13
C ILE A 6 12.64 -7.19 -2.58
N LYS A 7 11.46 -6.69 -2.93
CA LYS A 7 10.92 -6.78 -4.30
C LYS A 7 11.86 -6.15 -5.32
N GLN A 8 12.39 -4.96 -5.03
CA GLN A 8 13.30 -4.27 -5.95
C GLN A 8 14.64 -5.00 -6.10
N GLY A 9 15.14 -5.65 -5.05
CA GLY A 9 16.32 -6.51 -5.13
C GLY A 9 16.12 -7.62 -6.16
N ILE A 10 15.00 -8.35 -6.06
CA ILE A 10 14.64 -9.43 -6.98
C ILE A 10 14.48 -8.91 -8.42
N TRP A 11 13.80 -7.79 -8.61
CA TRP A 11 13.63 -7.19 -9.94
C TRP A 11 14.95 -6.72 -10.54
N LYS A 12 15.81 -6.07 -9.75
CA LYS A 12 17.12 -5.59 -10.20
C LYS A 12 18.01 -6.73 -10.65
N GLU A 13 18.06 -7.81 -9.90
CA GLU A 13 18.82 -9.02 -10.25
C GLU A 13 18.33 -9.60 -11.59
N ALA A 14 17.02 -9.80 -11.73
CA ALA A 14 16.43 -10.34 -12.96
C ALA A 14 16.64 -9.44 -14.18
N MET A 15 16.52 -8.12 -14.03
CA MET A 15 16.79 -7.15 -15.10
C MET A 15 18.28 -7.11 -15.49
N SER A 16 19.18 -7.38 -14.55
CA SER A 16 20.62 -7.47 -14.85
C SER A 16 20.98 -8.75 -15.58
N ALA A 17 20.20 -9.81 -15.40
CA ALA A 17 20.42 -11.10 -16.03
C ALA A 17 19.77 -11.22 -17.44
N SER A 18 18.80 -10.37 -17.78
CA SER A 18 18.03 -10.47 -19.02
C SER A 18 17.54 -9.12 -19.53
N ASP A 19 17.94 -8.76 -20.74
CA ASP A 19 17.44 -7.56 -21.43
C ASP A 19 15.92 -7.63 -21.70
N ALA A 20 15.38 -8.79 -21.99
CA ALA A 20 13.94 -8.98 -22.18
C ALA A 20 13.17 -8.64 -20.89
N VAL A 21 13.66 -9.09 -19.74
CA VAL A 21 13.09 -8.74 -18.43
C VAL A 21 13.28 -7.24 -18.15
N ARG A 22 14.44 -6.69 -18.47
CA ARG A 22 14.71 -5.26 -18.28
C ARG A 22 13.74 -4.38 -19.06
N ILE A 23 13.43 -4.71 -20.29
CA ILE A 23 12.46 -3.99 -21.12
C ILE A 23 11.07 -4.00 -20.47
N LYS A 24 10.61 -5.16 -20.01
CA LYS A 24 9.30 -5.31 -19.34
C LYS A 24 9.21 -4.57 -17.98
N TYR A 25 10.28 -4.58 -17.20
CA TYR A 25 10.23 -4.15 -15.80
C TYR A 25 10.88 -2.80 -15.50
N ALA A 26 11.61 -2.18 -16.42
CA ALA A 26 12.31 -0.92 -16.18
C ALA A 26 11.37 0.19 -15.68
N SER A 27 10.21 0.36 -16.31
CA SER A 27 9.21 1.36 -15.91
C SER A 27 8.58 1.03 -14.55
N LYS A 28 8.20 -0.23 -14.33
CA LYS A 28 7.65 -0.71 -13.04
C LYS A 28 8.67 -0.52 -11.91
N TYR A 29 9.93 -0.84 -12.17
CA TYR A 29 11.03 -0.65 -11.23
C TYR A 29 11.24 0.83 -10.90
N ALA A 30 11.27 1.70 -11.91
CA ALA A 30 11.43 3.14 -11.72
C ALA A 30 10.29 3.71 -10.85
N GLY A 31 9.03 3.37 -11.15
CA GLY A 31 7.88 3.78 -10.36
C GLY A 31 7.95 3.30 -8.91
N SER A 32 8.20 2.00 -8.70
CA SER A 32 8.35 1.42 -7.35
C SER A 32 9.52 2.05 -6.58
N SER A 33 10.66 2.29 -7.26
CA SER A 33 11.85 2.91 -6.69
C SER A 33 11.60 4.35 -6.25
N ASN A 34 10.81 5.10 -7.02
CA ASN A 34 10.42 6.46 -6.65
C ASN A 34 9.67 6.49 -5.32
N TYR A 35 8.64 5.67 -5.16
CA TYR A 35 7.91 5.55 -3.89
C TYR A 35 8.79 5.06 -2.74
N TRP A 36 9.67 4.09 -2.99
CA TRP A 36 10.59 3.57 -1.98
C TRP A 36 11.57 4.62 -1.48
N LYS A 37 12.20 5.35 -2.39
CA LYS A 37 13.12 6.46 -2.06
C LYS A 37 12.40 7.61 -1.38
N ASN A 38 11.19 7.94 -1.80
CA ASN A 38 10.36 8.94 -1.14
C ASN A 38 10.08 8.56 0.32
N SER A 39 9.69 7.31 0.59
CA SER A 39 9.44 6.83 1.96
C SER A 39 10.70 6.89 2.82
N ILE A 40 11.88 6.55 2.27
CA ILE A 40 13.17 6.69 2.97
C ILE A 40 13.47 8.17 3.26
N GLY A 41 13.25 9.03 2.26
CA GLY A 41 13.44 10.48 2.40
C GLY A 41 12.53 11.10 3.45
N MET A 42 11.25 10.70 3.47
CA MET A 42 10.28 11.15 4.48
C MET A 42 10.72 10.74 5.88
N ASN A 43 11.13 9.49 6.11
CA ASN A 43 11.62 9.06 7.43
C ASN A 43 12.85 9.85 7.89
N LYS A 44 13.80 10.09 7.00
CA LYS A 44 14.96 10.95 7.30
C LYS A 44 14.52 12.39 7.61
N GLY A 45 13.60 12.93 6.84
CA GLY A 45 13.04 14.26 7.07
C GLY A 45 12.37 14.39 8.44
N LEU A 46 11.51 13.43 8.81
CA LEU A 46 10.84 13.38 10.11
C LEU A 46 11.87 13.37 11.27
N ALA A 47 12.92 12.54 11.13
CA ALA A 47 13.98 12.47 12.14
C ALA A 47 14.79 13.78 12.23
N ASN A 48 15.25 14.32 11.09
CA ASN A 48 16.08 15.53 11.05
C ASN A 48 15.35 16.78 11.55
N LEU A 49 14.06 16.85 11.37
CA LEU A 49 13.20 17.96 11.80
C LEU A 49 12.70 17.79 13.25
N ASN A 50 13.08 16.71 13.93
CA ASN A 50 12.60 16.38 15.28
C ASN A 50 11.06 16.47 15.39
N VAL A 51 10.35 15.94 14.40
CA VAL A 51 8.89 16.13 14.28
C VAL A 51 8.15 15.58 15.50
N ILE A 52 8.61 14.47 16.07
CA ILE A 52 7.98 13.86 17.27
C ILE A 52 8.05 14.84 18.46
N GLU A 53 9.22 15.39 18.75
CA GLU A 53 9.38 16.33 19.87
C GLU A 53 8.57 17.61 19.65
N ARG A 54 8.54 18.12 18.43
CA ARG A 54 7.75 19.29 18.08
C ARG A 54 6.25 19.04 18.24
N LYS A 55 5.76 17.86 17.86
CA LYS A 55 4.35 17.48 18.05
C LYS A 55 4.00 17.30 19.52
N ARG A 56 4.84 16.65 20.31
CA ARG A 56 4.64 16.54 21.76
C ARG A 56 4.56 17.91 22.44
N ALA A 57 5.45 18.84 22.05
CA ALA A 57 5.40 20.21 22.58
C ALA A 57 4.11 20.95 22.18
N GLU A 58 3.62 20.76 20.94
CA GLU A 58 2.35 21.32 20.46
C GLU A 58 1.16 20.73 21.23
N GLU A 59 1.14 19.42 21.46
CA GLU A 59 0.09 18.73 22.24
C GLU A 59 0.08 19.18 23.71
N THR A 60 1.24 19.34 24.33
CA THR A 60 1.36 19.88 25.68
C THR A 60 0.83 21.31 25.75
N ALA A 61 1.26 22.18 24.83
CA ALA A 61 0.76 23.55 24.77
C ALA A 61 -0.75 23.62 24.53
N PHE A 62 -1.30 22.70 23.71
CA PHE A 62 -2.74 22.57 23.48
C PHE A 62 -3.48 22.16 24.76
N ALA A 63 -3.01 21.17 25.49
CA ALA A 63 -3.60 20.73 26.76
C ALA A 63 -3.61 21.87 27.79
N ASP A 64 -2.51 22.62 27.93
CA ASP A 64 -2.39 23.78 28.82
C ASP A 64 -3.36 24.91 28.42
N TRP A 65 -3.54 25.14 27.12
CA TRP A 65 -4.49 26.13 26.62
C TRP A 65 -5.93 25.73 26.88
N VAL A 66 -6.27 24.45 26.73
CA VAL A 66 -7.59 23.89 27.02
C VAL A 66 -7.90 24.01 28.51
N ALA A 67 -6.96 23.68 29.40
CA ALA A 67 -7.14 23.68 30.85
C ALA A 67 -7.40 25.08 31.45
N LYS A 68 -7.03 26.15 30.77
CA LYS A 68 -7.18 27.53 31.23
C LYS A 68 -8.60 28.10 31.10
N ASP A 69 -9.52 27.38 30.45
CA ASP A 69 -10.87 27.88 30.21
C ASP A 69 -11.90 26.73 30.26
N GLN A 70 -12.95 26.93 31.04
CA GLN A 70 -13.97 25.90 31.26
C GLN A 70 -14.74 25.52 29.97
N ALA A 71 -15.00 26.49 29.09
CA ALA A 71 -15.70 26.22 27.83
C ALA A 71 -14.81 25.42 26.86
N ARG A 72 -13.51 25.74 26.82
CA ARG A 72 -12.51 24.96 26.07
C ARG A 72 -12.37 23.54 26.65
N GLY A 73 -12.35 23.41 27.98
CA GLY A 73 -12.34 22.11 28.66
C GLY A 73 -13.52 21.24 28.26
N ALA A 74 -14.74 21.81 28.23
CA ALA A 74 -15.93 21.10 27.78
C ALA A 74 -15.88 20.69 26.29
N LYS A 75 -15.26 21.50 25.44
CA LYS A 75 -15.21 21.28 23.98
C LYS A 75 -14.05 20.38 23.54
N TYR A 76 -12.87 20.53 24.14
CA TYR A 76 -11.61 19.96 23.68
C TYR A 76 -10.91 19.05 24.69
N GLY A 77 -11.38 18.96 25.94
CA GLY A 77 -10.69 18.28 27.04
C GLY A 77 -10.36 16.80 26.74
N GLU A 78 -11.24 16.12 26.02
CA GLU A 78 -11.08 14.69 25.70
C GLU A 78 -10.34 14.42 24.38
N VAL A 79 -9.95 15.45 23.64
CA VAL A 79 -9.43 15.30 22.26
C VAL A 79 -8.15 14.47 22.20
N LEU A 80 -7.15 14.79 23.04
CA LEU A 80 -5.87 14.06 23.03
C LEU A 80 -6.03 12.63 23.53
N ASN A 81 -6.89 12.39 24.54
CA ASN A 81 -7.21 11.06 25.03
C ASN A 81 -7.91 10.22 23.96
N LEU A 82 -8.84 10.81 23.22
CA LEU A 82 -9.54 10.15 22.11
C LEU A 82 -8.56 9.71 21.01
N LEU A 83 -7.62 10.57 20.64
CA LEU A 83 -6.58 10.27 19.65
C LEU A 83 -5.63 9.17 20.15
N GLU A 84 -5.10 9.31 21.38
CA GLU A 84 -4.20 8.34 21.98
C GLU A 84 -4.83 6.95 22.04
N LYS A 85 -6.05 6.86 22.57
CA LYS A 85 -6.79 5.61 22.66
C LYS A 85 -7.06 5.00 21.27
N GLY A 86 -7.51 5.82 20.32
CA GLY A 86 -7.79 5.38 18.96
C GLY A 86 -6.55 4.82 18.27
N TYR A 87 -5.45 5.56 18.28
CA TYR A 87 -4.19 5.10 17.65
C TYR A 87 -3.59 3.89 18.37
N THR A 88 -3.57 3.87 19.70
CA THR A 88 -3.04 2.74 20.47
C THR A 88 -3.81 1.45 20.19
N SER A 89 -5.13 1.52 20.12
CA SER A 89 -5.97 0.34 19.84
C SER A 89 -5.83 -0.18 18.41
N THR A 90 -5.47 0.67 17.44
CA THR A 90 -5.39 0.29 16.02
C THR A 90 -3.98 -0.03 15.53
N ASN A 91 -2.92 0.33 16.25
CA ASN A 91 -1.53 0.22 15.77
C ASN A 91 -1.17 -1.19 15.26
N LYS A 92 -1.51 -2.24 16.01
CA LYS A 92 -1.22 -3.63 15.61
C LYS A 92 -1.93 -4.05 14.31
N TYR A 93 -3.16 -3.57 14.10
CA TYR A 93 -3.93 -3.83 12.88
C TYR A 93 -3.38 -3.04 11.69
N ARG A 94 -3.00 -1.78 11.92
CA ARG A 94 -2.40 -0.91 10.89
C ARG A 94 -1.06 -1.45 10.40
N GLU A 95 -0.25 -1.99 11.31
CA GLU A 95 1.02 -2.63 10.95
C GLU A 95 0.78 -3.87 10.09
N ALA A 96 -0.08 -4.79 10.53
CA ALA A 96 -0.44 -5.99 9.77
C ALA A 96 -1.02 -5.65 8.40
N LEU A 97 -1.97 -4.69 8.35
CA LEU A 97 -2.58 -4.21 7.12
C LEU A 97 -1.54 -3.64 6.15
N THR A 98 -0.57 -2.88 6.66
CA THR A 98 0.51 -2.31 5.86
C THR A 98 1.37 -3.41 5.23
N TYR A 99 1.79 -4.41 6.00
CA TYR A 99 2.56 -5.53 5.47
C TYR A 99 1.78 -6.35 4.45
N LEU A 100 0.51 -6.67 4.71
CA LEU A 100 -0.33 -7.42 3.77
C LEU A 100 -0.56 -6.65 2.47
N ASN A 101 -0.83 -5.35 2.53
CA ASN A 101 -0.98 -4.53 1.33
C ASN A 101 0.32 -4.40 0.53
N GLU A 102 1.45 -4.17 1.19
CA GLU A 102 2.74 -4.04 0.50
C GLU A 102 3.21 -5.37 -0.08
N ALA A 103 2.99 -6.49 0.62
CA ALA A 103 3.40 -7.81 0.15
C ALA A 103 2.50 -8.34 -0.97
N PHE A 104 1.18 -8.16 -0.87
CA PHE A 104 0.25 -8.82 -1.79
C PHE A 104 -0.45 -7.85 -2.74
N SER A 105 -0.96 -6.70 -2.29
CA SER A 105 -1.61 -5.75 -3.19
C SER A 105 -0.62 -5.03 -4.10
N SER A 106 0.58 -4.72 -3.60
CA SER A 106 1.65 -4.04 -4.32
C SER A 106 2.86 -4.93 -4.63
N GLY A 107 2.89 -6.16 -4.12
CA GLY A 107 3.99 -7.13 -4.25
C GLY A 107 3.87 -7.96 -5.50
N ALA A 108 3.37 -9.20 -5.36
CA ALA A 108 3.23 -10.15 -6.45
C ALA A 108 2.10 -9.76 -7.42
N GLU A 109 2.42 -9.68 -8.71
CA GLU A 109 1.49 -9.22 -9.74
C GLU A 109 0.35 -10.22 -9.99
N ILE A 110 0.59 -11.52 -9.79
CA ILE A 110 -0.42 -12.57 -9.93
C ILE A 110 -1.63 -12.35 -9.00
N ILE A 111 -1.40 -11.80 -7.81
CA ILE A 111 -2.48 -11.46 -6.86
C ILE A 111 -3.36 -10.36 -7.42
N ARG A 112 -2.75 -9.33 -8.04
CA ARG A 112 -3.50 -8.26 -8.69
C ARG A 112 -4.29 -8.78 -9.88
N LEU A 113 -3.70 -9.65 -10.69
CA LEU A 113 -4.39 -10.28 -11.82
C LEU A 113 -5.58 -11.11 -11.34
N ALA A 114 -5.38 -11.96 -10.33
CA ALA A 114 -6.46 -12.76 -9.74
C ALA A 114 -7.61 -11.87 -9.24
N ARG A 115 -7.28 -10.77 -8.54
CA ARG A 115 -8.26 -9.80 -8.05
C ARG A 115 -9.03 -9.12 -9.17
N MET A 116 -8.35 -8.73 -10.26
CA MET A 116 -9.01 -8.15 -11.44
C MET A 116 -10.02 -9.12 -12.04
N VAL A 117 -9.63 -10.38 -12.23
CA VAL A 117 -10.55 -11.41 -12.78
C VAL A 117 -11.72 -11.69 -11.82
N GLN A 118 -11.45 -11.78 -10.51
CA GLN A 118 -12.47 -12.01 -9.49
C GLN A 118 -13.46 -10.84 -9.31
N SER A 119 -13.09 -9.63 -9.73
CA SER A 119 -13.96 -8.43 -9.60
C SER A 119 -15.02 -8.32 -10.69
N VAL A 120 -14.98 -9.18 -11.70
CA VAL A 120 -15.97 -9.18 -12.79
C VAL A 120 -17.28 -9.79 -12.31
N ASP A 121 -18.38 -9.05 -12.41
CA ASP A 121 -19.72 -9.59 -12.20
C ASP A 121 -20.15 -10.38 -13.44
N ILE A 122 -19.80 -11.66 -13.45
CA ILE A 122 -20.04 -12.56 -14.58
C ILE A 122 -21.53 -12.75 -14.93
N ASN A 123 -22.43 -12.50 -13.98
CA ASN A 123 -23.86 -12.65 -14.18
C ASN A 123 -24.55 -11.36 -14.64
N GLY A 124 -23.95 -10.21 -14.33
CA GLY A 124 -24.48 -8.89 -14.69
C GLY A 124 -23.79 -8.25 -15.89
N ALA A 125 -22.56 -8.67 -16.22
CA ALA A 125 -21.80 -8.08 -17.33
C ALA A 125 -22.27 -8.61 -18.69
N THR A 126 -22.38 -7.69 -19.66
CA THR A 126 -22.65 -8.03 -21.05
C THR A 126 -21.43 -8.63 -21.76
N PRO A 127 -21.58 -9.36 -22.88
CA PRO A 127 -20.45 -9.85 -23.67
C PRO A 127 -19.52 -8.73 -24.15
N GLU A 128 -20.06 -7.57 -24.46
CA GLU A 128 -19.34 -6.36 -24.88
C GLU A 128 -18.49 -5.82 -23.73
N GLU A 129 -19.03 -5.69 -22.53
CA GLU A 129 -18.30 -5.25 -21.33
C GLU A 129 -17.17 -6.21 -20.97
N ILE A 130 -17.40 -7.53 -21.09
CA ILE A 130 -16.34 -8.53 -20.90
C ILE A 130 -15.25 -8.37 -21.95
N THR A 131 -15.60 -8.10 -23.21
CA THR A 131 -14.62 -7.90 -24.28
C THR A 131 -13.77 -6.66 -24.01
N VAL A 132 -14.38 -5.52 -23.66
CA VAL A 132 -13.69 -4.28 -23.28
C VAL A 132 -12.77 -4.54 -22.07
N PHE A 133 -13.25 -5.23 -21.04
CA PHE A 133 -12.42 -5.57 -19.89
C PHE A 133 -11.19 -6.41 -20.26
N LEU A 134 -11.35 -7.40 -21.15
CA LEU A 134 -10.24 -8.23 -21.62
C LEU A 134 -9.21 -7.42 -22.39
N GLU A 135 -9.66 -6.53 -23.28
CA GLU A 135 -8.78 -5.70 -24.11
C GLU A 135 -8.08 -4.60 -23.31
N ASP A 136 -8.79 -3.93 -22.42
CA ASP A 136 -8.27 -2.75 -21.69
C ASP A 136 -7.52 -3.11 -20.42
N ARG A 137 -7.79 -4.25 -19.80
CA ARG A 137 -7.24 -4.61 -18.50
C ARG A 137 -6.38 -5.86 -18.51
N ILE A 138 -6.82 -6.91 -19.18
CA ILE A 138 -6.14 -8.21 -19.14
C ILE A 138 -5.02 -8.27 -20.19
N GLN A 139 -5.31 -7.89 -21.43
CA GLN A 139 -4.30 -7.94 -22.49
C GLN A 139 -3.07 -7.05 -22.20
N PRO A 140 -3.21 -5.79 -21.76
CA PRO A 140 -2.05 -4.97 -21.38
C PRO A 140 -1.24 -5.54 -20.22
N PHE A 141 -1.89 -6.25 -19.28
CA PHE A 141 -1.18 -6.90 -18.18
C PHE A 141 -0.13 -7.90 -18.70
N PHE A 142 -0.50 -8.73 -19.67
CA PHE A 142 0.40 -9.75 -20.23
C PHE A 142 1.56 -9.18 -21.04
N LYS A 143 1.43 -7.97 -21.59
CA LYS A 143 2.49 -7.33 -22.38
C LYS A 143 3.80 -7.20 -21.60
N ASP A 144 3.70 -6.78 -20.33
CA ASP A 144 4.84 -6.50 -19.47
C ASP A 144 4.92 -7.43 -18.25
N TYR A 145 4.36 -8.63 -18.38
CA TYR A 145 4.36 -9.62 -17.31
C TYR A 145 5.43 -10.70 -17.52
N GLU A 146 6.11 -11.08 -16.42
CA GLU A 146 7.11 -12.14 -16.41
C GLU A 146 6.81 -13.12 -15.28
N PRO A 147 6.14 -14.26 -15.58
CA PRO A 147 5.70 -15.21 -14.57
C PRO A 147 6.84 -15.77 -13.70
N SER A 148 8.00 -16.06 -14.30
CA SER A 148 9.15 -16.61 -13.59
C SER A 148 9.72 -15.66 -12.54
N LEU A 149 9.66 -14.36 -12.82
CA LEU A 149 10.07 -13.32 -11.90
C LEU A 149 9.03 -13.13 -10.80
N ASP A 150 7.75 -13.07 -11.16
CA ASP A 150 6.66 -12.87 -10.20
C ASP A 150 6.51 -14.05 -9.23
N GLN A 151 6.83 -15.28 -9.66
CA GLN A 151 6.90 -16.45 -8.79
C GLN A 151 7.93 -16.24 -7.65
N LYS A 152 9.11 -15.70 -7.97
CA LYS A 152 10.14 -15.39 -6.96
C LYS A 152 9.67 -14.27 -6.02
N VAL A 153 9.01 -13.25 -6.57
CA VAL A 153 8.41 -12.17 -5.78
C VAL A 153 7.36 -12.73 -4.83
N LEU A 154 6.43 -13.57 -5.32
CA LEU A 154 5.41 -14.17 -4.46
C LEU A 154 6.01 -14.94 -3.28
N ALA A 155 7.01 -15.78 -3.51
CA ALA A 155 7.68 -16.53 -2.45
C ALA A 155 8.29 -15.61 -1.38
N ALA A 156 9.00 -14.58 -1.82
CA ALA A 156 9.61 -13.58 -0.92
C ALA A 156 8.56 -12.76 -0.16
N MET A 157 7.46 -12.38 -0.81
CA MET A 157 6.36 -11.64 -0.17
C MET A 157 5.64 -12.49 0.88
N MET A 158 5.42 -13.76 0.62
CA MET A 158 4.86 -14.67 1.62
C MET A 158 5.78 -14.84 2.82
N LYS A 159 7.08 -14.96 2.58
CA LYS A 159 8.07 -15.09 3.65
C LYS A 159 8.08 -13.88 4.56
N ILE A 160 8.21 -12.67 4.01
CA ILE A 160 8.27 -11.44 4.82
C ILE A 160 6.95 -11.18 5.57
N ALA A 161 5.80 -11.48 4.97
CA ALA A 161 4.53 -11.36 5.67
C ALA A 161 4.44 -12.35 6.86
N LYS A 162 4.91 -13.60 6.69
CA LYS A 162 4.97 -14.57 7.79
C LYS A 162 5.88 -14.12 8.94
N GLU A 163 6.98 -13.46 8.63
CA GLU A 163 7.96 -12.98 9.61
C GLU A 163 7.51 -11.73 10.37
N ARG A 164 6.67 -10.88 9.73
CA ARG A 164 6.32 -9.54 10.24
C ARG A 164 4.89 -9.40 10.73
N VAL A 165 3.98 -10.20 10.22
CA VAL A 165 2.57 -10.16 10.61
C VAL A 165 2.32 -11.19 11.70
N SER A 166 1.66 -10.76 12.79
CA SER A 166 1.24 -11.68 13.84
C SER A 166 0.39 -12.81 13.28
N SER A 167 0.58 -14.02 13.80
CA SER A 167 -0.12 -15.23 13.32
C SER A 167 -1.65 -15.11 13.31
N GLU A 168 -2.20 -14.33 14.21
CA GLU A 168 -3.65 -14.05 14.30
C GLU A 168 -4.20 -13.20 13.13
N PHE A 169 -3.32 -12.49 12.41
CA PHE A 169 -3.67 -11.60 11.30
C PHE A 169 -3.23 -12.11 9.94
N LEU A 170 -2.53 -13.25 9.92
CA LEU A 170 -2.13 -13.85 8.65
C LEU A 170 -3.34 -14.42 7.91
N PRO A 171 -3.38 -14.30 6.57
CA PRO A 171 -4.39 -14.99 5.76
C PRO A 171 -4.47 -16.49 6.02
N ASP A 172 -5.68 -17.05 6.05
CA ASP A 172 -5.93 -18.46 6.35
C ASP A 172 -5.15 -19.43 5.46
N ILE A 173 -4.79 -18.99 4.25
CA ILE A 173 -3.96 -19.75 3.32
C ILE A 173 -2.63 -20.21 3.94
N TYR A 174 -2.07 -19.44 4.88
CA TYR A 174 -0.83 -19.78 5.57
C TYR A 174 -0.92 -21.10 6.34
N THR A 175 -2.09 -21.38 6.95
CA THR A 175 -2.34 -22.66 7.63
C THR A 175 -2.21 -23.83 6.66
N SER A 176 -2.76 -23.70 5.48
CA SER A 176 -2.68 -24.72 4.42
C SER A 176 -1.25 -24.87 3.88
N VAL A 177 -0.54 -23.76 3.71
CA VAL A 177 0.86 -23.73 3.25
C VAL A 177 1.78 -24.37 4.28
N ASP A 178 1.65 -24.00 5.55
CA ASP A 178 2.46 -24.57 6.64
C ASP A 178 2.24 -26.09 6.75
N LYS A 179 0.99 -26.54 6.65
CA LYS A 179 0.64 -27.97 6.69
C LYS A 179 1.18 -28.76 5.50
N LYS A 180 1.00 -28.24 4.27
CA LYS A 180 1.30 -28.98 3.03
C LYS A 180 2.75 -28.83 2.58
N TYR A 181 3.32 -27.61 2.73
CA TYR A 181 4.64 -27.25 2.21
C TYR A 181 5.68 -27.05 3.33
N LYS A 182 5.29 -27.20 4.61
CA LYS A 182 6.16 -27.02 5.80
C LYS A 182 6.86 -25.65 5.81
N GLY A 183 6.15 -24.60 5.41
CA GLY A 183 6.68 -23.24 5.35
C GLY A 183 7.65 -22.98 4.18
N ASN A 184 7.74 -23.88 3.21
CA ASN A 184 8.54 -23.67 2.00
C ASN A 184 7.72 -22.85 0.98
N TYR A 185 7.88 -21.53 1.03
CA TYR A 185 7.12 -20.60 0.18
C TYR A 185 7.56 -20.63 -1.28
N GLU A 186 8.82 -20.97 -1.58
CA GLU A 186 9.30 -21.16 -2.95
C GLU A 186 8.58 -22.33 -3.62
N LYS A 187 8.45 -23.45 -2.91
CA LYS A 187 7.73 -24.63 -3.42
C LYS A 187 6.24 -24.35 -3.57
N TYR A 188 5.64 -23.61 -2.64
CA TYR A 188 4.25 -23.19 -2.75
C TYR A 188 4.03 -22.28 -3.96
N ALA A 189 4.85 -21.23 -4.12
CA ALA A 189 4.78 -20.33 -5.27
C ALA A 189 4.93 -21.09 -6.59
N ALA A 190 5.90 -22.01 -6.68
CA ALA A 190 6.06 -22.85 -7.87
C ALA A 190 4.81 -23.69 -8.17
N ASP A 191 4.16 -24.25 -7.15
CA ASP A 191 2.93 -25.03 -7.32
C ASP A 191 1.75 -24.14 -7.77
N VAL A 192 1.62 -22.92 -7.22
CA VAL A 192 0.63 -21.92 -7.67
C VAL A 192 0.83 -21.59 -9.14
N PHE A 193 2.04 -21.18 -9.54
CA PHE A 193 2.34 -20.81 -10.93
C PHE A 193 2.22 -21.98 -11.93
N LYS A 194 2.47 -23.19 -11.48
CA LYS A 194 2.28 -24.39 -12.31
C LYS A 194 0.83 -24.71 -12.56
N LYS A 195 -0.06 -24.45 -11.59
CA LYS A 195 -1.46 -24.94 -11.61
C LYS A 195 -2.48 -23.87 -11.98
N THR A 196 -2.16 -22.59 -11.77
CA THR A 196 -3.11 -21.52 -12.06
C THR A 196 -3.45 -21.42 -13.55
N SER A 197 -4.71 -21.19 -13.82
CA SER A 197 -5.20 -20.88 -15.17
C SER A 197 -4.98 -19.43 -15.57
N LEU A 198 -4.65 -18.57 -14.60
CA LEU A 198 -4.54 -17.12 -14.80
C LEU A 198 -3.26 -16.69 -15.55
N LEU A 199 -2.36 -17.60 -15.87
CA LEU A 199 -1.19 -17.30 -16.70
C LEU A 199 -1.47 -17.37 -18.22
N SER A 200 -2.71 -17.61 -18.61
CA SER A 200 -3.11 -17.67 -20.02
C SER A 200 -4.26 -16.70 -20.27
N TYR A 201 -4.06 -15.76 -21.18
CA TYR A 201 -5.11 -14.85 -21.66
C TYR A 201 -6.34 -15.61 -22.16
N ASP A 202 -6.11 -16.64 -23.00
CA ASP A 202 -7.21 -17.41 -23.60
C ASP A 202 -8.06 -18.12 -22.55
N LYS A 203 -7.42 -18.69 -21.50
CA LYS A 203 -8.16 -19.32 -20.39
C LYS A 203 -8.95 -18.31 -19.58
N ILE A 204 -8.40 -17.12 -19.34
CA ILE A 204 -9.13 -16.03 -18.67
C ILE A 204 -10.32 -15.61 -19.53
N ALA A 205 -10.12 -15.41 -20.83
CA ALA A 205 -11.19 -15.02 -21.75
C ALA A 205 -12.30 -16.10 -21.83
N GLU A 206 -11.93 -17.38 -21.85
CA GLU A 206 -12.89 -18.48 -21.80
C GLU A 206 -13.69 -18.49 -20.49
N MET A 207 -13.01 -18.32 -19.36
CA MET A 207 -13.67 -18.25 -18.04
C MET A 207 -14.65 -17.09 -17.96
N LEU A 208 -14.27 -15.90 -18.40
CA LEU A 208 -15.11 -14.70 -18.32
C LEU A 208 -16.30 -14.72 -19.29
N ARG A 209 -16.19 -15.45 -20.40
CA ARG A 209 -17.28 -15.60 -21.37
C ARG A 209 -18.25 -16.75 -21.05
N ASN A 210 -17.91 -17.61 -20.09
CA ASN A 210 -18.69 -18.78 -19.75
C ASN A 210 -18.84 -18.93 -18.24
N PRO A 211 -20.03 -18.65 -17.66
CA PRO A 211 -20.26 -18.75 -16.21
C PRO A 211 -19.89 -20.12 -15.61
N LYS A 212 -20.10 -21.23 -16.36
CA LYS A 212 -19.69 -22.55 -15.88
C LYS A 212 -18.17 -22.72 -15.78
N GLN A 213 -17.43 -22.10 -16.64
CA GLN A 213 -15.96 -22.08 -16.56
C GLN A 213 -15.46 -21.12 -15.46
N TYR A 214 -16.15 -20.02 -15.26
CA TYR A 214 -15.86 -19.07 -14.18
C TYR A 214 -15.91 -19.71 -12.79
N GLU A 215 -16.82 -20.66 -12.57
CA GLU A 215 -16.88 -21.40 -11.30
C GLU A 215 -15.57 -22.15 -10.99
N LYS A 216 -14.76 -22.50 -11.99
CA LYS A 216 -13.44 -23.11 -11.77
C LYS A 216 -12.44 -22.13 -11.13
N LEU A 217 -12.67 -20.83 -11.28
CA LEU A 217 -11.81 -19.80 -10.66
C LEU A 217 -11.79 -19.93 -9.13
N ARG A 218 -12.87 -20.39 -8.52
CA ARG A 218 -12.94 -20.62 -7.06
C ARG A 218 -11.92 -21.62 -6.55
N LYS A 219 -11.44 -22.53 -7.42
CA LYS A 219 -10.44 -23.57 -7.11
C LYS A 219 -9.07 -23.26 -7.71
N ASP A 220 -8.93 -22.13 -8.38
CA ASP A 220 -7.65 -21.70 -8.91
C ASP A 220 -6.74 -21.24 -7.77
N PRO A 221 -5.51 -21.78 -7.65
CA PRO A 221 -4.65 -21.50 -6.49
C PRO A 221 -4.24 -20.03 -6.35
N ALA A 222 -4.12 -19.29 -7.43
CA ALA A 222 -3.83 -17.86 -7.36
C ALA A 222 -5.06 -17.06 -6.93
N ALA A 223 -6.26 -17.50 -7.35
CA ALA A 223 -7.52 -16.89 -6.91
C ALA A 223 -7.82 -17.20 -5.44
N GLU A 224 -7.58 -18.43 -4.97
CA GLU A 224 -7.71 -18.79 -3.56
C GLU A 224 -6.78 -17.96 -2.68
N LEU A 225 -5.51 -17.80 -3.08
CA LEU A 225 -4.55 -16.95 -2.37
C LEU A 225 -5.01 -15.49 -2.34
N SER A 226 -5.42 -14.95 -3.49
CA SER A 226 -5.94 -13.56 -3.60
C SER A 226 -7.15 -13.32 -2.68
N LEU A 227 -8.10 -14.24 -2.66
CA LEU A 227 -9.29 -14.16 -1.82
C LEU A 227 -8.94 -14.24 -0.33
N SER A 228 -8.07 -15.19 0.06
CA SER A 228 -7.62 -15.31 1.45
C SER A 228 -6.97 -14.03 1.97
N VAL A 229 -6.11 -13.41 1.15
CA VAL A 229 -5.50 -12.11 1.48
C VAL A 229 -6.55 -11.00 1.58
N LEU A 230 -7.49 -10.94 0.63
CA LEU A 230 -8.54 -9.91 0.62
C LEU A 230 -9.43 -10.00 1.85
N VAL A 231 -9.82 -11.20 2.24
CA VAL A 231 -10.64 -11.44 3.46
C VAL A 231 -9.91 -10.94 4.70
N SER A 232 -8.62 -11.28 4.86
CA SER A 232 -7.83 -10.81 6.01
C SER A 232 -7.67 -9.28 6.04
N ILE A 233 -7.44 -8.65 4.89
CA ILE A 233 -7.39 -7.19 4.79
C ILE A 233 -8.73 -6.57 5.22
N PHE A 234 -9.84 -7.12 4.73
CA PHE A 234 -11.18 -6.63 5.10
C PHE A 234 -11.48 -6.81 6.59
N GLN A 235 -11.15 -7.97 7.16
CA GLN A 235 -11.31 -8.23 8.60
C GLN A 235 -10.51 -7.24 9.46
N LEU A 236 -9.25 -6.96 9.09
CA LEU A 236 -8.43 -5.96 9.78
C LEU A 236 -9.04 -4.56 9.70
N GLN A 237 -9.58 -4.18 8.55
CA GLN A 237 -10.28 -2.90 8.39
C GLN A 237 -11.54 -2.82 9.28
N GLN A 238 -12.32 -3.89 9.35
CA GLN A 238 -13.51 -3.93 10.23
C GLN A 238 -13.14 -3.79 11.71
N LEU A 239 -12.03 -4.42 12.14
CA LEU A 239 -11.57 -4.32 13.53
C LEU A 239 -11.11 -2.90 13.94
N MET A 240 -10.83 -2.05 12.95
CA MET A 240 -10.43 -0.66 13.20
C MET A 240 -11.59 0.34 13.14
N GLY A 241 -12.75 -0.04 12.61
CA GLY A 241 -13.81 0.88 12.21
C GLY A 241 -14.25 1.87 13.30
N ASP A 242 -14.56 1.40 14.50
CA ASP A 242 -14.99 2.27 15.60
C ASP A 242 -13.89 3.22 16.06
N ALA A 243 -12.65 2.71 16.16
CA ALA A 243 -11.50 3.52 16.55
C ALA A 243 -11.12 4.54 15.46
N GLU A 244 -11.30 4.23 14.19
CA GLU A 244 -11.08 5.18 13.08
C GLU A 244 -12.10 6.33 13.11
N TYR A 245 -13.35 6.05 13.49
CA TYR A 245 -14.33 7.10 13.73
C TYR A 245 -13.89 8.05 14.88
N ASP A 246 -13.41 7.49 15.99
CA ASP A 246 -12.92 8.26 17.12
C ASP A 246 -11.67 9.08 16.75
N ILE A 247 -10.74 8.50 16.00
CA ILE A 247 -9.56 9.21 15.48
C ILE A 247 -10.00 10.37 14.60
N ALA A 248 -10.87 10.15 13.61
CA ALA A 248 -11.34 11.20 12.72
C ALA A 248 -12.08 12.33 13.45
N LYS A 249 -12.85 11.99 14.49
CA LYS A 249 -13.48 12.96 15.38
C LYS A 249 -12.42 13.75 16.16
N GLY A 250 -11.45 13.06 16.74
CA GLY A 250 -10.36 13.66 17.51
C GLY A 250 -9.51 14.60 16.65
N GLU A 251 -9.11 14.20 15.46
CA GLU A 251 -8.34 15.01 14.52
C GLU A 251 -9.08 16.29 14.11
N ARG A 252 -10.37 16.18 13.83
CA ARG A 252 -11.21 17.34 13.48
C ARG A 252 -11.30 18.33 14.65
N LEU A 253 -11.52 17.84 15.87
CA LEU A 253 -11.60 18.69 17.05
C LEU A 253 -10.24 19.30 17.43
N TYR A 254 -9.16 18.53 17.32
CA TYR A 254 -7.80 19.01 17.53
C TYR A 254 -7.46 20.14 16.58
N PHE A 255 -7.72 19.97 15.29
CA PHE A 255 -7.49 21.00 14.29
C PHE A 255 -8.36 22.25 14.53
N ALA A 256 -9.62 22.08 14.92
CA ALA A 256 -10.50 23.20 15.30
C ALA A 256 -9.93 23.98 16.51
N GLY A 257 -9.45 23.26 17.52
CA GLY A 257 -8.83 23.88 18.68
C GLY A 257 -7.52 24.60 18.38
N LEU A 258 -6.66 24.02 17.51
CA LEU A 258 -5.44 24.70 17.04
C LEU A 258 -5.75 26.02 16.30
N LYS A 259 -6.84 26.07 15.52
CA LYS A 259 -7.30 27.31 14.88
C LYS A 259 -7.75 28.36 15.89
N GLU A 260 -8.43 27.95 16.96
CA GLU A 260 -8.84 28.87 18.03
C GLU A 260 -7.63 29.32 18.88
N MET A 261 -6.65 28.42 19.07
CA MET A 261 -5.44 28.71 19.83
C MET A 261 -4.48 29.68 19.09
N TYR A 262 -4.44 29.57 17.77
CA TYR A 262 -3.55 30.36 16.91
C TYR A 262 -4.32 31.05 15.79
N PRO A 263 -5.19 32.04 16.08
CA PRO A 263 -6.07 32.65 15.08
C PRO A 263 -5.32 33.37 13.96
N GLU A 264 -4.12 33.92 14.25
CA GLU A 264 -3.29 34.63 13.28
C GLU A 264 -2.43 33.68 12.40
N LYS A 265 -2.41 32.37 12.71
CA LYS A 265 -1.62 31.40 11.94
C LYS A 265 -2.32 31.11 10.62
N ALA A 266 -1.69 31.49 9.52
CA ALA A 266 -2.15 31.09 8.20
C ALA A 266 -2.04 29.58 8.03
N LEU A 267 -3.19 28.90 7.94
CA LEU A 267 -3.28 27.47 7.65
C LEU A 267 -3.72 27.30 6.22
N SER A 268 -2.91 26.64 5.39
CA SER A 268 -3.30 26.28 4.03
C SER A 268 -4.06 24.97 4.03
N SER A 269 -5.11 24.88 3.20
CA SER A 269 -5.81 23.62 2.95
C SER A 269 -4.92 22.63 2.20
N ASP A 270 -5.24 21.34 2.30
CA ASP A 270 -4.68 20.32 1.42
C ASP A 270 -4.95 20.62 -0.05
N ALA A 271 -4.21 19.96 -0.94
CA ALA A 271 -4.41 20.09 -2.38
C ALA A 271 -5.80 19.58 -2.76
N ASN A 272 -6.63 20.50 -3.32
CA ASN A 272 -8.01 20.26 -3.70
C ASN A 272 -8.28 20.58 -5.19
N PHE A 273 -7.25 20.41 -6.03
CA PHE A 273 -7.24 20.73 -7.46
C PHE A 273 -7.45 22.22 -7.81
N THR A 274 -7.45 23.12 -6.84
CA THR A 274 -7.37 24.54 -7.13
C THR A 274 -5.95 24.92 -7.59
N MET A 275 -5.87 25.91 -8.48
CA MET A 275 -4.58 26.36 -9.00
C MET A 275 -3.71 26.93 -7.87
N ARG A 276 -2.47 26.46 -7.79
CA ARG A 276 -1.44 26.97 -6.88
C ARG A 276 -0.25 27.47 -7.69
N LEU A 277 0.19 28.68 -7.40
CA LEU A 277 1.35 29.28 -8.02
C LEU A 277 2.54 29.18 -7.08
N SER A 278 3.61 28.57 -7.54
CA SER A 278 4.92 28.63 -6.88
C SER A 278 5.82 29.56 -7.67
N TYR A 279 6.49 30.49 -6.99
CA TYR A 279 7.42 31.42 -7.62
C TYR A 279 8.64 31.63 -6.71
N GLY A 280 9.73 32.08 -7.32
CA GLY A 280 10.96 32.36 -6.58
C GLY A 280 11.96 33.09 -7.47
N SER A 281 13.04 33.58 -6.86
CA SER A 281 14.14 34.20 -7.57
C SER A 281 15.20 33.15 -7.92
N ILE A 282 15.80 33.27 -9.09
CA ILE A 282 16.96 32.48 -9.47
C ILE A 282 18.16 32.99 -8.67
N GLY A 283 18.80 32.11 -7.92
CA GLY A 283 19.99 32.44 -7.13
C GLY A 283 21.04 31.35 -7.23
N GLY A 284 22.28 31.72 -7.04
CA GLY A 284 23.37 30.77 -6.89
C GLY A 284 23.38 30.19 -5.47
N TYR A 285 23.85 28.95 -5.32
CA TYR A 285 24.12 28.37 -4.01
C TYR A 285 25.50 27.72 -3.99
N ARG A 286 26.09 27.61 -2.80
CA ARG A 286 27.34 26.89 -2.59
C ARG A 286 27.05 25.52 -1.98
N PRO A 287 27.08 24.43 -2.73
CA PRO A 287 26.94 23.10 -2.17
C PRO A 287 28.27 22.68 -1.56
N CYS A 288 28.34 22.57 -0.27
CA CYS A 288 29.57 22.22 0.46
C CYS A 288 30.71 23.20 0.21
N LEU A 289 31.92 22.72 -0.08
CA LEU A 289 33.12 23.49 -0.36
C LEU A 289 33.37 23.74 -1.86
N LEU A 290 32.49 23.27 -2.74
CA LEU A 290 32.64 23.39 -4.18
C LEU A 290 31.74 24.48 -4.76
N TYR A 291 32.31 25.35 -5.58
CA TYR A 291 31.57 26.30 -6.40
C TYR A 291 30.88 25.56 -7.54
N THR A 292 29.57 25.63 -7.60
CA THR A 292 28.85 25.33 -8.84
C THR A 292 28.19 26.60 -9.32
N SER A 293 28.66 27.11 -10.45
CA SER A 293 27.84 28.01 -11.24
C SER A 293 26.66 27.23 -11.78
N PRO A 294 25.44 27.83 -11.85
CA PRO A 294 24.35 27.18 -12.58
C PRO A 294 24.83 26.91 -14.00
N SER A 295 24.87 25.63 -14.37
CA SER A 295 25.21 25.26 -15.75
C SER A 295 24.11 25.81 -16.65
N PRO A 296 24.42 26.60 -17.65
CA PRO A 296 23.44 26.99 -18.65
C PRO A 296 23.12 25.72 -19.49
N ARG A 297 22.02 25.08 -19.22
CA ARG A 297 21.37 24.13 -20.13
C ARG A 297 19.94 24.52 -20.35
#